data_a14cce265fa609ba249c566c15b648f4
#
_entry.id   a14cce265fa609ba249c566c15b648f4
#
_cell.length_a   1.000
_cell.length_b   1.000
_cell.length_c   1.000
_cell.angle_alpha   90.00
_cell.angle_beta   90.00
_cell.angle_gamma   90.00
#
_symmetry.space_group_name_H-M   'P 1'
#
loop_
_entity.id
_entity.type
_entity.pdbx_description
1 polymer ?
#
loop_
_entity_poly.entity_id
_entity_poly.type
_entity_poly.pdbx_seq_one_letter_code
_entity_poly.pdbx_strand_id
1 'polypeptide(L)'
;MTFSLANRSVTSKSNDRRMVGRCIVLGAALVMTAIGATLAYAAQTQVFDPQTHKWVDYDKKKARKYYAAHKEVPEAFRPQMVKFRTAEAPGTIIIDGNKHFLYLVQPGQQAMRYGIGVGREGFGWAGIVRVGRMAEWPTWTPPVEMVARDPNAVKYAAGMPGGPDNPLGARALYLYEGDQDTIYRIHGTPEPWTIGLDVSSGCIRMRNDDITDLASRVKVGAKVIVLMQGAALYKGV
;
A
#
# COMPACT_ATOMS: atom_id res chain seq x y z
N MET A 1 24.15 43.96 -42.54
CA MET A 1 23.42 44.22 -43.79
C MET A 1 21.95 44.14 -43.47
N THR A 2 21.32 45.26 -43.53
CA THR A 2 19.96 45.69 -43.37
C THR A 2 19.06 45.35 -44.56
N PHE A 3 17.80 45.02 -44.36
CA PHE A 3 16.60 45.38 -45.14
C PHE A 3 15.42 44.63 -44.53
N SER A 4 14.47 45.17 -43.88
CA SER A 4 13.50 46.24 -43.93
C SER A 4 12.34 46.06 -44.94
N LEU A 5 11.10 46.03 -44.39
CA LEU A 5 9.80 46.53 -44.88
C LEU A 5 9.14 45.77 -46.07
N ALA A 6 7.82 45.46 -46.05
CA ALA A 6 6.73 46.39 -46.05
C ALA A 6 5.36 45.70 -45.91
N ASN A 7 4.54 46.33 -45.15
CA ASN A 7 3.12 46.47 -44.96
C ASN A 7 2.30 46.58 -46.30
N ARG A 8 1.12 45.89 -46.40
CA ARG A 8 -0.04 46.43 -47.14
C ARG A 8 -1.36 45.87 -46.61
N SER A 9 -2.11 46.74 -46.03
CA SER A 9 -3.53 46.67 -45.79
C SER A 9 -4.32 46.81 -47.10
N VAL A 10 -5.44 46.07 -47.24
CA VAL A 10 -6.52 46.44 -48.16
C VAL A 10 -7.85 46.16 -47.42
N THR A 11 -8.54 47.24 -47.17
CA THR A 11 -9.93 47.31 -46.79
C THR A 11 -10.84 47.14 -47.99
N SER A 12 -11.93 46.40 -47.88
CA SER A 12 -13.12 46.59 -48.73
C SER A 12 -14.38 46.30 -47.95
N LYS A 13 -15.20 47.38 -47.85
CA LYS A 13 -16.58 47.36 -47.41
C LYS A 13 -17.44 46.93 -48.58
N SER A 14 -18.48 46.12 -48.31
CA SER A 14 -19.76 46.31 -48.99
C SER A 14 -20.91 45.78 -48.09
N ASN A 15 -21.85 46.72 -47.90
CA ASN A 15 -23.17 46.45 -47.35
C ASN A 15 -23.97 45.55 -48.31
N ASP A 16 -24.78 44.64 -47.79
CA ASP A 16 -26.16 44.61 -48.21
C ASP A 16 -27.10 44.02 -47.14
N ARG A 17 -28.28 44.60 -47.11
CA ARG A 17 -29.34 44.39 -46.11
C ARG A 17 -30.34 43.34 -46.61
N ARG A 18 -31.06 42.82 -45.63
CA ARG A 18 -32.35 42.11 -45.65
C ARG A 18 -32.20 40.58 -45.60
N MET A 19 -32.78 39.89 -44.64
CA MET A 19 -34.23 39.81 -44.32
C MET A 19 -34.43 39.12 -42.95
N VAL A 20 -35.47 39.53 -42.30
CA VAL A 20 -36.04 39.08 -41.04
C VAL A 20 -36.47 37.63 -41.13
N GLY A 21 -35.99 36.83 -40.19
CA GLY A 21 -36.48 35.48 -39.89
C GLY A 21 -36.33 35.21 -38.39
N ARG A 22 -37.38 35.51 -37.64
CA ARG A 22 -37.48 35.11 -36.23
C ARG A 22 -37.58 33.61 -36.13
N CYS A 23 -36.51 32.94 -35.81
CA CYS A 23 -36.56 31.61 -35.22
C CYS A 23 -36.18 31.73 -33.75
N ILE A 24 -37.21 31.63 -32.91
CA ILE A 24 -37.05 31.46 -31.47
C ILE A 24 -36.49 30.02 -31.29
N VAL A 25 -35.19 29.91 -31.15
CA VAL A 25 -34.57 28.67 -30.64
C VAL A 25 -34.52 28.83 -29.14
N LEU A 26 -35.44 28.13 -28.48
CA LEU A 26 -35.35 27.85 -27.06
C LEU A 26 -34.03 27.06 -26.81
N GLY A 27 -33.02 27.78 -26.42
CA GLY A 27 -31.79 27.21 -25.90
C GLY A 27 -32.09 26.58 -24.54
N ALA A 28 -32.41 25.31 -24.54
CA ALA A 28 -32.35 24.53 -23.32
C ALA A 28 -30.89 24.49 -22.89
N ALA A 29 -30.51 25.37 -21.98
CA ALA A 29 -29.26 25.25 -21.26
C ALA A 29 -29.31 23.95 -20.47
N LEU A 30 -28.73 22.92 -21.01
CA LEU A 30 -28.41 21.70 -20.26
C LEU A 30 -27.33 22.08 -19.26
N VAL A 31 -27.80 22.49 -18.06
CA VAL A 31 -26.94 22.53 -16.88
C VAL A 31 -26.60 21.04 -16.60
N MET A 32 -25.51 20.56 -17.16
CA MET A 32 -24.86 19.37 -16.65
C MET A 32 -24.33 19.71 -15.26
N THR A 33 -25.19 19.52 -14.27
CA THR A 33 -24.73 19.29 -12.91
C THR A 33 -23.88 18.02 -12.96
N ALA A 34 -22.56 18.20 -13.08
CA ALA A 34 -21.62 17.17 -12.74
C ALA A 34 -21.84 16.84 -11.27
N ILE A 35 -22.80 15.95 -11.00
CA ILE A 35 -22.84 15.21 -9.76
C ILE A 35 -21.58 14.37 -9.81
N GLY A 36 -20.50 14.94 -9.27
CA GLY A 36 -19.32 14.21 -8.93
C GLY A 36 -19.76 13.14 -7.94
N ALA A 37 -20.16 12.01 -8.45
CA ALA A 37 -20.14 10.79 -7.68
C ALA A 37 -18.67 10.55 -7.35
N THR A 38 -18.23 11.15 -6.27
CA THR A 38 -17.12 10.61 -5.48
C THR A 38 -17.62 9.25 -5.07
N LEU A 39 -17.40 8.26 -5.94
CA LEU A 39 -17.36 6.88 -5.53
C LEU A 39 -16.26 6.86 -4.48
N ALA A 40 -16.66 7.04 -3.22
CA ALA A 40 -15.90 6.59 -2.10
C ALA A 40 -15.68 5.11 -2.38
N TYR A 41 -14.51 4.81 -2.93
CA TYR A 41 -13.99 3.47 -3.00
C TYR A 41 -13.74 3.09 -1.55
N ALA A 42 -14.81 2.79 -0.82
CA ALA A 42 -14.75 2.00 0.38
C ALA A 42 -14.11 0.71 -0.11
N ALA A 43 -12.83 0.52 0.18
CA ALA A 43 -12.17 -0.74 -0.05
C ALA A 43 -13.04 -1.79 0.67
N GLN A 44 -13.93 -2.44 -0.08
CA GLN A 44 -14.69 -3.58 0.39
C GLN A 44 -13.66 -4.69 0.58
N THR A 45 -13.09 -4.71 1.76
CA THR A 45 -12.25 -5.79 2.18
C THR A 45 -13.20 -6.92 2.54
N GLN A 46 -13.48 -7.79 1.58
CA GLN A 46 -14.22 -9.01 1.86
C GLN A 46 -13.27 -10.02 2.48
N VAL A 47 -13.71 -10.69 3.52
CA VAL A 47 -13.01 -11.79 4.17
C VAL A 47 -13.77 -13.08 3.89
N PHE A 48 -13.02 -14.12 3.57
CA PHE A 48 -13.60 -15.44 3.46
C PHE A 48 -13.97 -15.95 4.86
N ASP A 49 -15.25 -16.21 5.08
CA ASP A 49 -15.75 -16.83 6.30
C ASP A 49 -15.67 -18.35 6.15
N PRO A 50 -14.78 -19.02 6.88
CA PRO A 50 -14.62 -20.46 6.79
C PRO A 50 -15.82 -21.27 7.31
N GLN A 51 -16.69 -20.66 8.12
CA GLN A 51 -17.89 -21.34 8.64
C GLN A 51 -19.03 -21.33 7.61
N THR A 52 -19.17 -20.24 6.87
CA THR A 52 -20.25 -20.12 5.86
C THR A 52 -19.75 -20.39 4.44
N HIS A 53 -18.46 -20.58 4.23
CA HIS A 53 -17.80 -20.72 2.92
C HIS A 53 -18.15 -19.58 1.94
N LYS A 54 -18.35 -18.37 2.45
CA LYS A 54 -18.70 -17.17 1.67
C LYS A 54 -17.71 -16.04 1.93
N TRP A 55 -17.56 -15.19 0.91
CA TRP A 55 -16.94 -13.89 1.08
C TRP A 55 -17.95 -12.95 1.73
N VAL A 56 -17.63 -12.43 2.89
CA VAL A 56 -18.47 -11.52 3.66
C VAL A 56 -17.80 -10.16 3.80
N ASP A 57 -18.59 -9.11 3.87
CA ASP A 57 -18.07 -7.76 4.10
C ASP A 57 -17.33 -7.70 5.43
N TYR A 58 -16.10 -7.19 5.36
CA TYR A 58 -15.20 -7.15 6.48
C TYR A 58 -15.57 -6.03 7.45
N ASP A 59 -16.20 -6.39 8.57
CA ASP A 59 -16.29 -5.52 9.73
C ASP A 59 -15.00 -5.63 10.54
N LYS A 60 -14.12 -4.64 10.41
CA LYS A 60 -12.82 -4.57 11.12
C LYS A 60 -12.95 -4.86 12.62
N LYS A 61 -14.01 -4.39 13.24
CA LYS A 61 -14.23 -4.52 14.69
C LYS A 61 -14.65 -5.95 15.07
N LYS A 62 -15.56 -6.54 14.29
CA LYS A 62 -16.00 -7.92 14.50
C LYS A 62 -14.90 -8.92 14.19
N ALA A 63 -14.20 -8.74 13.07
CA ALA A 63 -13.09 -9.59 12.67
C ALA A 63 -11.95 -9.53 13.69
N ARG A 64 -11.52 -8.34 14.13
CA ARG A 64 -10.52 -8.19 15.19
C ARG A 64 -10.91 -8.95 16.45
N LYS A 65 -12.18 -8.85 16.87
CA LYS A 65 -12.70 -9.57 18.04
C LYS A 65 -12.69 -11.08 17.81
N TYR A 66 -13.14 -11.52 16.63
CA TYR A 66 -13.18 -12.94 16.28
C TYR A 66 -11.79 -13.55 16.24
N TYR A 67 -10.88 -12.96 15.46
CA TYR A 67 -9.50 -13.48 15.30
C TYR A 67 -8.69 -13.37 16.60
N ALA A 68 -8.91 -12.33 17.40
CA ALA A 68 -8.28 -12.24 18.72
C ALA A 68 -8.76 -13.36 19.67
N ALA A 69 -10.04 -13.72 19.61
CA ALA A 69 -10.61 -14.80 20.42
C ALA A 69 -10.11 -16.19 19.99
N HIS A 70 -9.93 -16.40 18.67
CA HIS A 70 -9.56 -17.70 18.11
C HIS A 70 -8.05 -17.84 17.82
N LYS A 71 -7.29 -16.73 17.88
CA LYS A 71 -5.85 -16.66 17.55
C LYS A 71 -5.50 -17.24 16.17
N GLU A 72 -6.46 -17.24 15.26
CA GLU A 72 -6.35 -17.82 13.94
C GLU A 72 -6.16 -16.77 12.86
N VAL A 73 -5.47 -17.16 11.79
CA VAL A 73 -5.34 -16.39 10.55
C VAL A 73 -6.17 -17.10 9.49
N PRO A 74 -7.03 -16.37 8.73
CA PRO A 74 -7.81 -16.99 7.66
C PRO A 74 -6.94 -17.78 6.69
N GLU A 75 -7.44 -18.92 6.22
CA GLU A 75 -6.71 -19.81 5.30
C GLU A 75 -6.23 -19.09 4.04
N ALA A 76 -6.99 -18.12 3.55
CA ALA A 76 -6.61 -17.30 2.39
C ALA A 76 -5.28 -16.56 2.56
N PHE A 77 -4.86 -16.27 3.81
CA PHE A 77 -3.62 -15.58 4.14
C PHE A 77 -2.47 -16.52 4.54
N ARG A 78 -2.68 -17.83 4.48
CA ARG A 78 -1.60 -18.79 4.73
C ARG A 78 -0.61 -18.84 3.55
N PRO A 79 0.65 -19.19 3.79
CA PRO A 79 1.64 -19.31 2.73
C PRO A 79 1.22 -20.30 1.65
N GLN A 80 1.30 -19.87 0.38
CA GLN A 80 0.93 -20.69 -0.77
C GLN A 80 1.86 -20.43 -1.95
N MET A 81 2.24 -21.48 -2.66
CA MET A 81 2.86 -21.34 -3.96
C MET A 81 1.79 -20.99 -5.00
N VAL A 82 1.96 -19.89 -5.71
CA VAL A 82 0.99 -19.39 -6.71
C VAL A 82 1.65 -19.16 -8.07
N LYS A 83 0.87 -19.24 -9.15
CA LYS A 83 1.30 -18.74 -10.46
C LYS A 83 1.39 -17.22 -10.38
N PHE A 84 2.55 -16.68 -10.74
CA PHE A 84 2.81 -15.25 -10.64
C PHE A 84 3.68 -14.78 -11.82
N ARG A 85 3.03 -14.16 -12.80
CA ARG A 85 3.72 -13.66 -13.99
C ARG A 85 4.34 -12.30 -13.70
N THR A 86 5.65 -12.21 -13.78
CA THR A 86 6.41 -10.99 -13.59
C THR A 86 7.70 -11.03 -14.40
N ALA A 87 8.25 -9.86 -14.73
CA ALA A 87 9.59 -9.73 -15.28
C ALA A 87 10.69 -9.64 -14.20
N GLU A 88 10.28 -9.58 -12.93
CA GLU A 88 11.21 -9.48 -11.82
C GLU A 88 11.95 -10.80 -11.59
N ALA A 89 13.23 -10.68 -11.21
CA ALA A 89 14.10 -11.84 -10.97
C ALA A 89 13.66 -12.63 -9.73
N PRO A 90 13.88 -13.97 -9.71
CA PRO A 90 13.71 -14.75 -8.50
C PRO A 90 14.47 -14.15 -7.31
N GLY A 91 13.85 -14.17 -6.12
CA GLY A 91 14.37 -13.54 -4.91
C GLY A 91 13.90 -12.10 -4.71
N THR A 92 13.23 -11.48 -5.71
CA THR A 92 12.56 -10.19 -5.52
C THR A 92 11.33 -10.36 -4.65
N ILE A 93 11.12 -9.43 -3.73
CA ILE A 93 9.90 -9.33 -2.92
C ILE A 93 8.98 -8.32 -3.57
N ILE A 94 7.71 -8.68 -3.82
CA ILE A 94 6.68 -7.77 -4.30
C ILE A 94 5.57 -7.72 -3.25
N ILE A 95 5.26 -6.54 -2.75
CA ILE A 95 4.22 -6.30 -1.74
C ILE A 95 3.03 -5.63 -2.43
N ASP A 96 1.89 -6.31 -2.47
CA ASP A 96 0.60 -5.76 -2.88
C ASP A 96 -0.19 -5.41 -1.61
N GLY A 97 -0.03 -4.16 -1.16
CA GLY A 97 -0.66 -3.68 0.05
C GLY A 97 -2.18 -3.65 -0.05
N ASN A 98 -2.72 -3.45 -1.27
CA ASN A 98 -4.18 -3.39 -1.47
C ASN A 98 -4.83 -4.76 -1.30
N LYS A 99 -4.09 -5.83 -1.62
CA LYS A 99 -4.57 -7.21 -1.48
C LYS A 99 -4.12 -7.90 -0.20
N HIS A 100 -3.29 -7.23 0.60
CA HIS A 100 -2.69 -7.78 1.82
C HIS A 100 -1.84 -9.04 1.56
N PHE A 101 -1.07 -9.03 0.47
CA PHE A 101 -0.17 -10.11 0.12
C PHE A 101 1.25 -9.63 -0.17
N LEU A 102 2.20 -10.44 0.27
CA LEU A 102 3.60 -10.38 -0.11
C LEU A 102 3.93 -11.59 -0.99
N TYR A 103 4.64 -11.36 -2.09
CA TYR A 103 5.07 -12.37 -3.05
C TYR A 103 6.59 -12.41 -3.08
N LEU A 104 7.17 -13.56 -2.74
CA LEU A 104 8.58 -13.84 -3.01
C LEU A 104 8.68 -14.54 -4.36
N VAL A 105 9.21 -13.83 -5.36
CA VAL A 105 9.34 -14.32 -6.73
C VAL A 105 10.22 -15.57 -6.77
N GLN A 106 9.74 -16.61 -7.46
CA GLN A 106 10.41 -17.90 -7.66
C GLN A 106 10.64 -18.14 -9.15
N PRO A 107 11.55 -19.06 -9.53
CA PRO A 107 11.67 -19.52 -10.91
C PRO A 107 10.34 -20.09 -11.45
N GLY A 108 10.17 -20.09 -12.78
CA GLY A 108 9.04 -20.77 -13.43
C GLY A 108 7.71 -19.98 -13.36
N GLN A 109 7.76 -18.64 -13.30
CA GLN A 109 6.55 -17.80 -13.24
C GLN A 109 5.67 -18.13 -12.02
N GLN A 110 6.32 -18.33 -10.89
CA GLN A 110 5.70 -18.64 -9.61
C GLN A 110 6.16 -17.66 -8.53
N ALA A 111 5.43 -17.61 -7.44
CA ALA A 111 5.85 -16.92 -6.22
C ALA A 111 5.32 -17.66 -5.00
N MET A 112 6.10 -17.64 -3.92
CA MET A 112 5.57 -17.93 -2.60
C MET A 112 4.80 -16.70 -2.12
N ARG A 113 3.51 -16.85 -1.90
CA ARG A 113 2.61 -15.80 -1.42
C ARG A 113 2.40 -15.94 0.07
N TYR A 114 2.51 -14.83 0.80
CA TYR A 114 2.25 -14.72 2.22
C TYR A 114 1.19 -13.68 2.48
N GLY A 115 0.34 -13.89 3.47
CA GLY A 115 -0.56 -12.88 3.99
C GLY A 115 0.18 -11.83 4.83
N ILE A 116 -0.20 -10.58 4.70
CA ILE A 116 0.41 -9.46 5.43
C ILE A 116 -0.64 -8.53 6.05
N GLY A 117 -0.25 -7.84 7.13
CA GLY A 117 -0.91 -6.62 7.60
C GLY A 117 -0.12 -5.41 7.13
N VAL A 118 -0.80 -4.31 6.82
CA VAL A 118 -0.17 -3.12 6.24
C VAL A 118 -0.48 -1.85 7.04
N GLY A 119 0.07 -0.72 6.62
CA GLY A 119 -0.22 0.60 7.16
C GLY A 119 -1.70 0.95 7.02
N ARG A 120 -2.28 1.53 8.08
CA ARG A 120 -3.63 2.12 8.00
C ARG A 120 -3.63 3.31 7.04
N GLU A 121 -4.81 3.76 6.68
CA GLU A 121 -4.99 4.92 5.82
C GLU A 121 -4.12 6.12 6.25
N GLY A 122 -3.43 6.75 5.30
CA GLY A 122 -2.48 7.83 5.54
C GLY A 122 -1.07 7.38 5.96
N PHE A 123 -0.85 6.09 6.22
CA PHE A 123 0.47 5.51 6.58
C PHE A 123 1.00 4.53 5.53
N GLY A 124 0.29 4.37 4.41
CA GLY A 124 0.77 3.57 3.29
C GLY A 124 1.86 4.30 2.50
N TRP A 125 2.75 3.54 1.89
CA TRP A 125 3.79 4.03 0.99
C TRP A 125 3.99 3.07 -0.17
N ALA A 126 4.57 3.57 -1.26
CA ALA A 126 4.91 2.78 -2.44
C ALA A 126 6.32 3.14 -2.90
N GLY A 127 7.02 2.21 -3.52
CA GLY A 127 8.37 2.45 -4.02
C GLY A 127 9.19 1.18 -4.21
N ILE A 128 10.46 1.38 -4.56
CA ILE A 128 11.44 0.31 -4.74
C ILE A 128 12.55 0.54 -3.72
N VAL A 129 12.77 -0.44 -2.88
CA VAL A 129 13.79 -0.45 -1.82
C VAL A 129 14.52 -1.79 -1.81
N ARG A 130 15.46 -1.97 -0.90
CA ARG A 130 16.16 -3.25 -0.72
C ARG A 130 16.14 -3.70 0.74
N VAL A 131 16.31 -4.99 0.97
CA VAL A 131 16.61 -5.51 2.30
C VAL A 131 18.05 -5.10 2.63
N GLY A 132 18.23 -4.17 3.55
CA GLY A 132 19.58 -3.71 3.95
C GLY A 132 20.15 -4.49 5.13
N ARG A 133 19.28 -4.99 6.01
CA ARG A 133 19.64 -5.75 7.21
C ARG A 133 18.53 -6.70 7.61
N MET A 134 18.88 -7.79 8.25
CA MET A 134 17.93 -8.71 8.89
C MET A 134 18.32 -8.93 10.35
N ALA A 135 17.34 -9.14 11.20
CA ALA A 135 17.55 -9.42 12.61
C ALA A 135 16.58 -10.49 13.13
N GLU A 136 17.09 -11.32 14.01
CA GLU A 136 16.33 -12.31 14.77
C GLU A 136 15.95 -11.72 16.12
N TRP A 137 14.70 -11.85 16.53
CA TRP A 137 14.16 -11.31 17.77
C TRP A 137 14.69 -9.90 18.08
N PRO A 138 14.45 -8.93 17.16
CA PRO A 138 15.05 -7.61 17.26
C PRO A 138 14.54 -6.84 18.48
N THR A 139 15.37 -5.96 19.03
CA THR A 139 14.90 -4.92 19.95
C THR A 139 13.96 -3.98 19.20
N TRP A 140 12.82 -3.66 19.78
CA TRP A 140 11.88 -2.67 19.27
C TRP A 140 12.01 -1.36 20.06
N THR A 141 12.27 -0.28 19.35
CA THR A 141 12.21 1.07 19.91
C THR A 141 11.02 1.81 19.30
N PRO A 142 10.05 2.23 20.09
CA PRO A 142 8.91 2.97 19.56
C PRO A 142 9.36 4.28 18.91
N PRO A 143 8.78 4.67 17.76
CA PRO A 143 9.00 6.00 17.19
C PRO A 143 8.65 7.10 18.20
N VAL A 144 9.37 8.24 18.12
CA VAL A 144 9.17 9.38 19.05
C VAL A 144 7.71 9.86 19.06
N GLU A 145 7.08 9.89 17.88
CA GLU A 145 5.67 10.28 17.73
C GLU A 145 4.72 9.27 18.40
N MET A 146 5.11 8.01 18.49
CA MET A 146 4.35 6.99 19.21
C MET A 146 4.48 7.17 20.70
N VAL A 147 5.70 7.43 21.20
CA VAL A 147 5.95 7.71 22.62
C VAL A 147 5.14 8.93 23.06
N ALA A 148 5.06 9.98 22.22
CA ALA A 148 4.31 11.19 22.55
C ALA A 148 2.79 11.00 22.67
N ARG A 149 2.21 10.01 21.98
CA ARG A 149 0.74 9.81 21.90
C ARG A 149 0.23 8.58 22.65
N ASP A 150 1.11 7.65 22.99
CA ASP A 150 0.74 6.37 23.63
C ASP A 150 1.52 6.19 24.95
N PRO A 151 0.86 6.37 26.11
CA PRO A 151 1.48 6.16 27.40
C PRO A 151 2.09 4.76 27.59
N ASN A 152 1.58 3.74 26.91
CA ASN A 152 2.13 2.40 26.96
C ASN A 152 3.46 2.27 26.22
N ALA A 153 3.74 3.13 25.24
CA ALA A 153 5.00 3.15 24.52
C ALA A 153 6.12 3.80 25.33
N VAL A 154 5.80 4.71 26.26
CA VAL A 154 6.78 5.45 27.10
C VAL A 154 7.71 4.50 27.85
N LYS A 155 7.18 3.43 28.42
CA LYS A 155 7.97 2.43 29.18
C LYS A 155 9.03 1.72 28.32
N TYR A 156 8.88 1.77 26.99
CA TYR A 156 9.81 1.18 26.04
C TYR A 156 10.63 2.21 25.26
N ALA A 157 10.64 3.47 25.67
CA ALA A 157 11.40 4.53 25.00
C ALA A 157 12.90 4.20 24.87
N ALA A 158 13.48 3.44 25.83
CA ALA A 158 14.83 2.93 25.78
C ALA A 158 15.00 1.61 25.00
N GLY A 159 13.91 1.07 24.45
CA GLY A 159 13.88 -0.17 23.70
C GLY A 159 13.23 -1.34 24.47
N MET A 160 12.40 -2.11 23.78
CA MET A 160 11.85 -3.37 24.25
C MET A 160 12.71 -4.51 23.73
N PRO A 161 13.29 -5.36 24.59
CA PRO A 161 14.05 -6.52 24.15
C PRO A 161 13.24 -7.43 23.22
N GLY A 162 13.92 -8.20 22.38
CA GLY A 162 13.30 -9.24 21.56
C GLY A 162 12.59 -10.28 22.42
N GLY A 163 11.45 -10.75 21.96
CA GLY A 163 10.65 -11.74 22.68
C GLY A 163 9.24 -11.89 22.11
N PRO A 164 8.45 -12.83 22.65
CA PRO A 164 7.12 -13.16 22.11
C PRO A 164 6.13 -11.99 22.13
N ASP A 165 6.27 -11.05 23.06
CA ASP A 165 5.42 -9.86 23.17
C ASP A 165 5.94 -8.65 22.39
N ASN A 166 7.15 -8.75 21.81
CA ASN A 166 7.77 -7.65 21.06
C ASN A 166 7.01 -7.41 19.75
N PRO A 167 6.62 -6.15 19.45
CA PRO A 167 5.86 -5.81 18.24
C PRO A 167 6.51 -6.22 16.92
N LEU A 168 7.84 -6.37 16.87
CA LEU A 168 8.56 -6.81 15.67
C LEU A 168 8.59 -8.34 15.50
N GLY A 169 8.14 -9.09 16.50
CA GLY A 169 8.08 -10.54 16.44
C GLY A 169 9.42 -11.22 16.24
N ALA A 170 9.39 -12.42 15.63
CA ALA A 170 10.53 -13.33 15.54
C ALA A 170 11.66 -12.84 14.62
N ARG A 171 11.33 -12.08 13.57
CA ARG A 171 12.30 -11.57 12.56
C ARG A 171 11.90 -10.20 12.09
N ALA A 172 12.88 -9.38 11.68
CA ALA A 172 12.66 -8.15 10.94
C ALA A 172 13.65 -8.01 9.78
N LEU A 173 13.12 -7.66 8.61
CA LEU A 173 13.85 -7.23 7.42
C LEU A 173 13.75 -5.71 7.36
N TYR A 174 14.88 -5.02 7.48
CA TYR A 174 14.99 -3.57 7.46
C TYR A 174 15.15 -3.09 6.03
N LEU A 175 14.30 -2.16 5.61
CA LEU A 175 14.23 -1.70 4.23
C LEU A 175 15.06 -0.42 4.06
N TYR A 176 15.84 -0.37 2.99
CA TYR A 176 16.75 0.72 2.69
C TYR A 176 16.51 1.23 1.27
N GLU A 177 16.56 2.55 1.12
CA GLU A 177 16.70 3.20 -0.18
C GLU A 177 18.16 3.67 -0.32
N GLY A 178 18.89 3.13 -1.30
CA GLY A 178 20.35 3.30 -1.29
C GLY A 178 20.93 2.83 0.05
N ASP A 179 21.68 3.68 0.73
CA ASP A 179 22.28 3.41 2.04
C ASP A 179 21.46 3.97 3.21
N GLN A 180 20.32 4.59 2.91
CA GLN A 180 19.47 5.20 3.93
C GLN A 180 18.42 4.20 4.45
N ASP A 181 18.33 4.08 5.77
CA ASP A 181 17.28 3.32 6.44
C ASP A 181 15.94 4.07 6.28
N THR A 182 14.96 3.42 5.68
CA THR A 182 13.62 3.99 5.43
C THR A 182 12.74 4.04 6.65
N ILE A 183 13.20 3.51 7.80
CA ILE A 183 12.39 3.23 8.99
C ILE A 183 11.24 2.23 8.76
N TYR A 184 10.99 1.77 7.52
CA TYR A 184 10.04 0.70 7.23
C TYR A 184 10.67 -0.68 7.36
N ARG A 185 9.84 -1.64 7.77
CA ARG A 185 10.27 -3.02 8.06
C ARG A 185 9.23 -4.00 7.51
N ILE A 186 9.69 -5.18 7.11
CA ILE A 186 8.87 -6.37 7.03
C ILE A 186 9.20 -7.18 8.28
N HIS A 187 8.22 -7.48 9.14
CA HIS A 187 8.50 -8.05 10.44
C HIS A 187 7.39 -8.97 10.93
N GLY A 188 7.70 -9.79 11.91
CA GLY A 188 6.74 -10.62 12.60
C GLY A 188 5.76 -9.83 13.47
N THR A 189 4.85 -10.52 14.14
CA THR A 189 3.94 -9.88 15.08
C THR A 189 3.47 -10.86 16.16
N PRO A 190 3.28 -10.42 17.41
CA PRO A 190 2.56 -11.18 18.44
C PRO A 190 1.05 -11.19 18.22
N GLU A 191 0.56 -10.41 17.24
CA GLU A 191 -0.85 -10.23 16.92
C GLU A 191 -1.22 -10.83 15.55
N PRO A 192 -1.16 -12.17 15.35
CA PRO A 192 -1.37 -12.80 14.04
C PRO A 192 -2.76 -12.52 13.44
N TRP A 193 -3.76 -12.20 14.27
CA TRP A 193 -5.09 -11.79 13.85
C TRP A 193 -5.13 -10.43 13.11
N THR A 194 -4.00 -9.72 13.02
CA THR A 194 -3.89 -8.45 12.27
C THR A 194 -3.46 -8.66 10.82
N ILE A 195 -3.19 -9.89 10.40
CA ILE A 195 -2.92 -10.21 9.01
C ILE A 195 -4.20 -10.06 8.19
N GLY A 196 -4.09 -9.42 7.04
CA GLY A 196 -5.22 -9.01 6.22
C GLY A 196 -5.83 -7.65 6.61
N LEU A 197 -5.19 -6.88 7.52
CA LEU A 197 -5.72 -5.60 8.03
C LEU A 197 -4.77 -4.43 7.79
N ASP A 198 -5.38 -3.22 7.75
CA ASP A 198 -4.70 -1.92 7.75
C ASP A 198 -4.54 -1.43 9.19
N VAL A 199 -3.45 -1.81 9.86
CA VAL A 199 -3.31 -1.57 11.32
C VAL A 199 -1.98 -0.96 11.72
N SER A 200 -0.97 -1.01 10.87
CA SER A 200 0.38 -0.56 11.20
C SER A 200 0.56 0.96 10.96
N SER A 201 1.74 1.47 11.33
CA SER A 201 2.20 2.82 11.00
C SER A 201 3.14 2.80 9.77
N GLY A 202 2.86 1.93 8.78
CA GLY A 202 3.59 1.83 7.51
C GLY A 202 4.43 0.54 7.37
N CYS A 203 4.81 -0.12 8.47
CA CYS A 203 5.51 -1.41 8.42
C CYS A 203 4.60 -2.54 7.92
N ILE A 204 5.21 -3.56 7.35
CA ILE A 204 4.55 -4.75 6.81
C ILE A 204 4.62 -5.85 7.85
N ARG A 205 3.46 -6.23 8.40
CA ARG A 205 3.34 -7.30 9.42
C ARG A 205 3.17 -8.65 8.77
N MET A 206 3.82 -9.65 9.31
CA MET A 206 3.65 -11.07 8.95
C MET A 206 3.45 -11.92 10.21
N ARG A 207 2.91 -13.13 10.07
CA ARG A 207 2.97 -14.11 11.15
C ARG A 207 4.43 -14.43 11.46
N ASN A 208 4.74 -14.78 12.70
CA ASN A 208 6.12 -15.13 13.10
C ASN A 208 6.71 -16.31 12.30
N ASP A 209 5.92 -17.33 12.03
CA ASP A 209 6.35 -18.47 11.20
C ASP A 209 6.64 -18.03 9.76
N ASP A 210 5.77 -17.18 9.19
CA ASP A 210 5.86 -16.75 7.80
C ASP A 210 7.06 -15.83 7.57
N ILE A 211 7.33 -14.89 8.49
CA ILE A 211 8.52 -14.04 8.40
C ILE A 211 9.80 -14.83 8.62
N THR A 212 9.77 -15.89 9.43
CA THR A 212 10.90 -16.79 9.64
C THR A 212 11.19 -17.59 8.36
N ASP A 213 10.15 -18.11 7.70
CA ASP A 213 10.28 -18.78 6.40
C ASP A 213 10.80 -17.81 5.32
N LEU A 214 10.20 -16.61 5.20
CA LEU A 214 10.66 -15.57 4.27
C LEU A 214 12.13 -15.22 4.50
N ALA A 215 12.55 -14.97 5.74
CA ALA A 215 13.91 -14.59 6.10
C ALA A 215 14.91 -15.69 5.76
N SER A 216 14.53 -16.97 5.83
CA SER A 216 15.40 -18.10 5.45
C SER A 216 15.67 -18.17 3.93
N ARG A 217 14.78 -17.59 3.11
CA ARG A 217 14.83 -17.62 1.63
C ARG A 217 15.41 -16.36 1.01
N VAL A 218 15.43 -15.26 1.73
CA VAL A 218 15.83 -13.93 1.24
C VAL A 218 17.25 -13.62 1.67
N LYS A 219 17.98 -12.86 0.86
CA LYS A 219 19.32 -12.36 1.19
C LYS A 219 19.29 -10.86 1.42
N VAL A 220 20.23 -10.35 2.20
CA VAL A 220 20.54 -8.91 2.24
C VAL A 220 20.87 -8.44 0.82
N GLY A 221 20.36 -7.28 0.42
CA GLY A 221 20.41 -6.78 -0.96
C GLY A 221 19.19 -7.13 -1.81
N ALA A 222 18.32 -8.07 -1.37
CA ALA A 222 17.13 -8.42 -2.13
C ALA A 222 16.25 -7.19 -2.43
N LYS A 223 15.82 -7.07 -3.69
CA LYS A 223 14.92 -5.99 -4.16
C LYS A 223 13.53 -6.17 -3.55
N VAL A 224 12.95 -5.07 -3.11
CA VAL A 224 11.59 -5.01 -2.58
C VAL A 224 10.81 -3.95 -3.32
N ILE A 225 9.69 -4.32 -3.91
CA ILE A 225 8.76 -3.45 -4.62
C ILE A 225 7.48 -3.38 -3.80
N VAL A 226 7.10 -2.17 -3.40
CA VAL A 226 5.86 -1.92 -2.64
C VAL A 226 4.85 -1.24 -3.54
N LEU A 227 3.71 -1.90 -3.72
CA LEU A 227 2.57 -1.43 -4.50
C LEU A 227 1.41 -1.14 -3.53
N MET A 228 1.01 0.13 -3.45
CA MET A 228 -0.13 0.55 -2.64
C MET A 228 -0.83 1.71 -3.32
N GLN A 229 -2.09 1.52 -3.69
CA GLN A 229 -2.87 2.55 -4.37
C GLN A 229 -3.15 3.72 -3.42
N GLY A 230 -3.02 4.95 -3.93
CA GLY A 230 -3.21 6.16 -3.12
C GLY A 230 -2.10 6.46 -2.11
N ALA A 231 -1.08 5.61 -2.00
CA ALA A 231 0.06 5.88 -1.15
C ALA A 231 1.02 6.89 -1.78
N ALA A 232 1.65 7.71 -0.94
CA ALA A 232 2.76 8.55 -1.38
C ALA A 232 3.94 7.67 -1.83
N LEU A 233 4.64 8.09 -2.89
CA LEU A 233 5.93 7.50 -3.22
C LEU A 233 6.89 7.80 -2.07
N TYR A 234 7.66 6.80 -1.67
CA TYR A 234 8.76 7.02 -0.73
C TYR A 234 9.77 7.97 -1.39
N LYS A 235 10.03 9.09 -0.75
CA LYS A 235 10.96 10.13 -1.25
C LYS A 235 12.08 10.27 -0.25
N GLY A 236 12.79 9.36 0.17
CA GLY A 236 13.89 9.53 1.13
C GLY A 236 13.72 10.74 2.09
N VAL A 237 14.10 10.63 3.32
CA VAL A 237 14.07 11.78 4.27
C VAL A 237 15.31 12.59 4.08
#